data_ed605e180b5c2f537cfe37db5f22a878
#
_entry.id   ed605e180b5c2f537cfe37db5f22a878
#
_cell.length_a   1.000
_cell.length_b   1.000
_cell.length_c   1.000
_cell.angle_alpha   90.00
_cell.angle_beta   90.00
_cell.angle_gamma   90.00
#
_symmetry.space_group_name_H-M   'P 1'
#
loop_
_entity.id
_entity.type
_entity.pdbx_description
1 polymer ?
#
loop_
_entity_poly.entity_id
_entity_poly.type
_entity_poly.pdbx_seq_one_letter_code
_entity_poly.pdbx_strand_id
1 'polypeptide(L)'
;MLQLKNIVKKYGEGENVVTALNGVSITFRENEFVAILGHSGCGKTTMLNIIGGLDHYTSGDLIINGTSTKKYKDRDWDAYRNHSIGFIFQSYNLIPHQTVLANVELALTISGVSKSERRKRAKEALEKVGLGDQLHKKPNQMSGGQMQRVAIARALINNPDILLADEPTGALDSETSIQVMEILKEIAKDKLVIMVTHNPELAEQYATRIVRIKDGQLTGDSDPYEPDKEDETKEAKKTACFHVIPDSRVTVSE
;
A
#
# COMPACT_ATOMS: atom_id res chain seq x y z
N MET A 1 -6.72 0.66 -11.78
CA MET A 1 -7.94 0.85 -10.93
C MET A 1 -8.09 -0.32 -9.96
N LEU A 2 -8.49 -0.05 -8.72
CA LEU A 2 -8.67 -1.04 -7.64
C LEU A 2 -10.14 -1.07 -7.22
N GLN A 3 -10.74 -2.27 -7.12
CA GLN A 3 -12.15 -2.42 -6.77
C GLN A 3 -12.39 -3.62 -5.85
N LEU A 4 -13.13 -3.41 -4.78
CA LEU A 4 -13.66 -4.45 -3.90
C LEU A 4 -15.14 -4.65 -4.22
N LYS A 5 -15.57 -5.90 -4.43
CA LYS A 5 -16.99 -6.28 -4.69
C LYS A 5 -17.46 -7.27 -3.64
N ASN A 6 -18.34 -6.83 -2.74
CA ASN A 6 -18.93 -7.66 -1.67
C ASN A 6 -17.90 -8.46 -0.86
N ILE A 7 -16.79 -7.83 -0.49
CA ILE A 7 -15.73 -8.48 0.28
C ILE A 7 -16.25 -8.84 1.67
N VAL A 8 -16.16 -10.12 1.99
CA VAL A 8 -16.40 -10.65 3.34
C VAL A 8 -15.13 -11.30 3.84
N LYS A 9 -14.75 -11.00 5.07
CA LYS A 9 -13.65 -11.67 5.77
C LYS A 9 -14.12 -12.18 7.12
N LYS A 10 -13.92 -13.47 7.33
CA LYS A 10 -14.20 -14.15 8.60
C LYS A 10 -12.92 -14.80 9.14
N TYR A 11 -12.72 -14.71 10.45
CA TYR A 11 -11.67 -15.39 11.18
C TYR A 11 -12.27 -16.38 12.16
N GLY A 12 -11.55 -17.47 12.45
CA GLY A 12 -12.00 -18.53 13.34
C GLY A 12 -12.87 -19.59 12.66
N GLU A 13 -13.23 -20.61 13.43
CA GLU A 13 -14.03 -21.75 13.00
C GLU A 13 -15.15 -22.05 14.02
N GLY A 14 -16.22 -22.69 13.58
CA GLY A 14 -17.34 -23.11 14.42
C GLY A 14 -18.05 -21.92 15.09
N GLU A 15 -18.22 -22.00 16.43
CA GLU A 15 -18.94 -20.97 17.21
C GLU A 15 -18.11 -19.69 17.47
N ASN A 16 -16.79 -19.73 17.22
CA ASN A 16 -15.88 -18.59 17.46
C ASN A 16 -15.59 -17.78 16.18
N VAL A 17 -16.52 -17.74 15.23
CA VAL A 17 -16.35 -16.98 14.00
C VAL A 17 -16.54 -15.49 14.25
N VAL A 18 -15.51 -14.68 13.92
CA VAL A 18 -15.56 -13.23 13.94
C VAL A 18 -15.59 -12.70 12.50
N THR A 19 -16.64 -11.95 12.16
CA THR A 19 -16.73 -11.30 10.84
C THR A 19 -16.06 -9.94 10.89
N ALA A 20 -14.86 -9.83 10.32
CA ALA A 20 -14.07 -8.61 10.30
C ALA A 20 -14.48 -7.66 9.17
N LEU A 21 -14.91 -8.20 8.02
CA LEU A 21 -15.53 -7.43 6.93
C LEU A 21 -16.81 -8.12 6.49
N ASN A 22 -17.86 -7.33 6.22
CA ASN A 22 -19.21 -7.82 5.93
C ASN A 22 -19.81 -7.13 4.70
N GLY A 23 -19.44 -7.62 3.51
CA GLY A 23 -19.99 -7.14 2.24
C GLY A 23 -19.43 -5.78 1.79
N VAL A 24 -18.16 -5.51 2.02
CA VAL A 24 -17.51 -4.25 1.63
C VAL A 24 -17.43 -4.15 0.11
N SER A 25 -17.99 -3.07 -0.46
CA SER A 25 -17.90 -2.74 -1.88
C SER A 25 -17.43 -1.30 -2.04
N ILE A 26 -16.30 -1.09 -2.74
CA ILE A 26 -15.73 0.23 -2.99
C ILE A 26 -14.81 0.18 -4.21
N THR A 27 -14.80 1.26 -4.99
CA THR A 27 -13.89 1.46 -6.11
C THR A 27 -12.99 2.67 -5.83
N PHE A 28 -11.70 2.55 -6.12
CA PHE A 28 -10.71 3.61 -5.94
C PHE A 28 -10.26 4.15 -7.30
N ARG A 29 -10.00 5.46 -7.36
CA ARG A 29 -9.35 6.12 -8.50
C ARG A 29 -7.84 5.83 -8.50
N GLU A 30 -7.18 6.05 -9.63
CA GLU A 30 -5.73 5.80 -9.74
C GLU A 30 -4.89 6.79 -8.92
N ASN A 31 -5.33 8.04 -8.85
CA ASN A 31 -4.62 9.13 -8.19
C ASN A 31 -5.56 9.80 -7.20
N GLU A 32 -5.60 9.31 -5.98
CA GLU A 32 -6.37 9.93 -4.90
C GLU A 32 -5.74 9.65 -3.53
N PHE A 33 -6.04 10.50 -2.55
CA PHE A 33 -5.71 10.26 -1.16
C PHE A 33 -6.99 9.88 -0.40
N VAL A 34 -7.14 8.58 -0.12
CA VAL A 34 -8.30 8.06 0.61
C VAL A 34 -7.94 7.83 2.06
N ALA A 35 -8.68 8.42 2.98
CA ALA A 35 -8.62 8.10 4.40
C ALA A 35 -9.80 7.20 4.79
N ILE A 36 -9.50 6.04 5.36
CA ILE A 36 -10.49 5.12 5.92
C ILE A 36 -10.55 5.35 7.43
N LEU A 37 -11.65 5.92 7.90
CA LEU A 37 -11.91 6.23 9.31
C LEU A 37 -12.79 5.16 9.95
N GLY A 38 -12.49 4.85 11.22
CA GLY A 38 -13.32 3.96 12.04
C GLY A 38 -12.65 3.65 13.37
N HIS A 39 -13.41 3.11 14.31
CA HIS A 39 -12.89 2.73 15.63
C HIS A 39 -11.88 1.56 15.54
N SER A 40 -11.10 1.35 16.58
CA SER A 40 -10.26 0.16 16.69
C SER A 40 -11.10 -1.12 16.57
N GLY A 41 -10.59 -2.10 15.83
CA GLY A 41 -11.27 -3.39 15.62
C GLY A 41 -12.41 -3.39 14.58
N CYS A 42 -12.76 -2.27 13.94
CA CYS A 42 -13.87 -2.22 12.97
C CYS A 42 -13.53 -2.79 11.56
N GLY A 43 -12.32 -3.36 11.35
CA GLY A 43 -11.94 -4.01 10.09
C GLY A 43 -11.00 -3.21 9.18
N LYS A 44 -10.53 -2.01 9.56
CA LYS A 44 -9.65 -1.16 8.72
C LYS A 44 -8.36 -1.87 8.27
N THR A 45 -7.58 -2.36 9.23
CA THR A 45 -6.33 -3.09 8.94
C THR A 45 -6.58 -4.38 8.16
N THR A 46 -7.69 -5.08 8.45
CA THR A 46 -8.10 -6.25 7.66
C THR A 46 -8.36 -5.89 6.20
N MET A 47 -9.08 -4.78 5.96
CA MET A 47 -9.34 -4.30 4.60
C MET A 47 -8.03 -3.93 3.90
N LEU A 48 -7.12 -3.23 4.58
CA LEU A 48 -5.82 -2.86 4.04
C LEU A 48 -4.97 -4.10 3.69
N ASN A 49 -4.95 -5.11 4.57
CA ASN A 49 -4.23 -6.37 4.33
C ASN A 49 -4.79 -7.16 3.14
N ILE A 50 -6.11 -7.17 2.95
CA ILE A 50 -6.73 -7.81 1.78
C ILE A 50 -6.36 -7.06 0.51
N ILE A 51 -6.47 -5.72 0.49
CA ILE A 51 -6.06 -4.89 -0.64
C ILE A 51 -4.60 -5.14 -1.00
N GLY A 52 -3.73 -5.24 -0.01
CA GLY A 52 -2.30 -5.46 -0.20
C GLY A 52 -1.89 -6.90 -0.45
N GLY A 53 -2.83 -7.85 -0.49
CA GLY A 53 -2.53 -9.27 -0.69
C GLY A 53 -1.74 -9.91 0.45
N LEU A 54 -1.81 -9.35 1.66
CA LEU A 54 -1.23 -9.94 2.88
C LEU A 54 -2.20 -10.91 3.57
N ASP A 55 -3.50 -10.79 3.26
CA ASP A 55 -4.54 -11.69 3.74
C ASP A 55 -5.55 -11.96 2.62
N HIS A 56 -6.27 -13.08 2.72
CA HIS A 56 -7.28 -13.48 1.74
C HIS A 56 -8.68 -13.19 2.25
N TYR A 57 -9.56 -12.73 1.37
CA TYR A 57 -10.99 -12.60 1.68
C TYR A 57 -11.68 -13.97 1.70
N THR A 58 -12.75 -14.09 2.49
CA THR A 58 -13.55 -15.33 2.59
C THR A 58 -14.49 -15.48 1.40
N SER A 59 -15.09 -14.36 0.97
CA SER A 59 -15.95 -14.30 -0.23
C SER A 59 -15.99 -12.89 -0.80
N GLY A 60 -16.54 -12.73 -1.99
CA GLY A 60 -16.51 -11.49 -2.75
C GLY A 60 -15.51 -11.54 -3.89
N ASP A 61 -15.05 -10.39 -4.35
CA ASP A 61 -14.03 -10.28 -5.40
C ASP A 61 -13.19 -9.01 -5.22
N LEU A 62 -11.87 -9.16 -5.24
CA LEU A 62 -10.92 -8.07 -5.37
C LEU A 62 -10.47 -7.98 -6.81
N ILE A 63 -10.68 -6.84 -7.44
CA ILE A 63 -10.34 -6.60 -8.85
C ILE A 63 -9.22 -5.57 -8.91
N ILE A 64 -8.13 -5.93 -9.58
CA ILE A 64 -6.94 -5.12 -9.76
C ILE A 64 -6.73 -4.92 -11.24
N ASN A 65 -6.76 -3.67 -11.70
CA ASN A 65 -6.62 -3.32 -13.11
C ASN A 65 -7.54 -4.15 -14.03
N GLY A 66 -8.83 -4.25 -13.65
CA GLY A 66 -9.84 -5.01 -14.41
C GLY A 66 -9.73 -6.54 -14.27
N THR A 67 -8.76 -7.06 -13.53
CA THR A 67 -8.53 -8.50 -13.37
C THR A 67 -8.97 -8.98 -11.98
N SER A 68 -9.86 -9.99 -11.94
CA SER A 68 -10.28 -10.63 -10.68
C SER A 68 -9.16 -11.45 -10.06
N THR A 69 -8.94 -11.27 -8.76
CA THR A 69 -7.90 -11.99 -8.00
C THR A 69 -8.31 -13.40 -7.58
N LYS A 70 -9.55 -13.85 -7.87
CA LYS A 70 -10.02 -15.21 -7.54
C LYS A 70 -9.17 -16.34 -8.12
N LYS A 71 -8.48 -16.06 -9.21
CA LYS A 71 -7.60 -17.03 -9.91
C LYS A 71 -6.12 -16.80 -9.61
N TYR A 72 -5.78 -15.81 -8.77
CA TYR A 72 -4.40 -15.54 -8.42
C TYR A 72 -3.80 -16.71 -7.65
N LYS A 73 -2.59 -17.08 -8.06
CA LYS A 73 -1.71 -18.04 -7.37
C LYS A 73 -0.71 -17.24 -6.51
N ASP A 74 0.02 -17.92 -5.65
CA ASP A 74 1.03 -17.30 -4.79
C ASP A 74 2.02 -16.43 -5.57
N ARG A 75 2.45 -16.88 -6.76
CA ARG A 75 3.33 -16.11 -7.65
C ARG A 75 2.71 -14.79 -8.13
N ASP A 76 1.41 -14.75 -8.37
CA ASP A 76 0.70 -13.56 -8.84
C ASP A 76 0.59 -12.55 -7.69
N TRP A 77 0.32 -13.05 -6.47
CA TRP A 77 0.32 -12.25 -5.25
C TRP A 77 1.72 -11.71 -4.91
N ASP A 78 2.78 -12.50 -5.08
CA ASP A 78 4.17 -12.05 -4.91
C ASP A 78 4.52 -10.94 -5.89
N ALA A 79 4.16 -11.09 -7.17
CA ALA A 79 4.36 -10.07 -8.19
C ALA A 79 3.60 -8.78 -7.86
N TYR A 80 2.34 -8.89 -7.44
CA TYR A 80 1.52 -7.76 -7.02
C TYR A 80 2.11 -7.02 -5.84
N ARG A 81 2.49 -7.73 -4.76
CA ARG A 81 3.14 -7.11 -3.58
C ARG A 81 4.46 -6.44 -3.91
N ASN A 82 5.26 -7.03 -4.80
CA ASN A 82 6.58 -6.52 -5.12
C ASN A 82 6.56 -5.32 -6.07
N HIS A 83 5.57 -5.23 -6.96
CA HIS A 83 5.57 -4.23 -8.02
C HIS A 83 4.49 -3.17 -7.87
N SER A 84 3.31 -3.54 -7.37
CA SER A 84 2.15 -2.62 -7.35
C SER A 84 1.87 -2.01 -5.99
N ILE A 85 2.38 -2.59 -4.90
CA ILE A 85 2.06 -2.18 -3.53
C ILE A 85 3.28 -1.66 -2.77
N GLY A 86 3.12 -0.54 -2.08
CA GLY A 86 4.01 -0.08 -1.01
C GLY A 86 3.28 -0.09 0.32
N PHE A 87 3.89 -0.64 1.38
CA PHE A 87 3.32 -0.66 2.72
C PHE A 87 4.06 0.27 3.67
N ILE A 88 3.29 1.07 4.42
CA ILE A 88 3.74 1.89 5.55
C ILE A 88 2.98 1.44 6.78
N PHE A 89 3.70 1.03 7.82
CA PHE A 89 3.14 0.53 9.08
C PHE A 89 3.35 1.53 10.23
N GLN A 90 2.49 1.50 11.22
CA GLN A 90 2.61 2.31 12.43
C GLN A 90 3.93 2.07 13.18
N SER A 91 4.39 0.82 13.24
CA SER A 91 5.63 0.42 13.95
C SER A 91 6.88 0.47 13.07
N TYR A 92 6.85 1.16 11.94
CA TYR A 92 7.92 1.34 10.95
C TYR A 92 8.44 0.05 10.32
N ASN A 93 8.51 -1.06 11.04
CA ASN A 93 8.99 -2.38 10.62
C ASN A 93 10.38 -2.31 9.95
N LEU A 94 11.29 -1.53 10.54
CA LEU A 94 12.69 -1.43 10.12
C LEU A 94 13.52 -2.52 10.78
N ILE A 95 14.53 -3.03 10.07
CA ILE A 95 15.48 -4.02 10.60
C ILE A 95 16.50 -3.29 11.48
N PRO A 96 16.51 -3.51 12.82
CA PRO A 96 17.23 -2.64 13.75
C PRO A 96 18.73 -2.65 13.61
N HIS A 97 19.31 -3.78 13.16
CA HIS A 97 20.77 -3.96 13.00
C HIS A 97 21.29 -3.50 11.63
N GLN A 98 20.42 -3.20 10.68
CA GLN A 98 20.76 -2.68 9.37
C GLN A 98 20.77 -1.16 9.34
N THR A 99 21.54 -0.58 8.43
CA THR A 99 21.53 0.86 8.18
C THR A 99 20.22 1.31 7.53
N VAL A 100 19.94 2.60 7.58
CA VAL A 100 18.82 3.24 6.87
C VAL A 100 18.85 2.89 5.38
N LEU A 101 20.00 3.05 4.73
CA LEU A 101 20.18 2.70 3.32
C LEU A 101 19.86 1.23 3.06
N ALA A 102 20.38 0.30 3.88
CA ALA A 102 20.17 -1.12 3.72
C ALA A 102 18.69 -1.53 3.92
N ASN A 103 17.97 -0.87 4.84
CA ASN A 103 16.54 -1.07 5.02
C ASN A 103 15.72 -0.72 3.77
N VAL A 104 16.10 0.36 3.07
CA VAL A 104 15.45 0.77 1.83
C VAL A 104 15.84 -0.12 0.66
N GLU A 105 17.13 -0.51 0.55
CA GLU A 105 17.64 -1.40 -0.49
C GLU A 105 16.97 -2.79 -0.49
N LEU A 106 16.43 -3.24 0.64
CA LEU A 106 15.92 -4.60 0.82
C LEU A 106 14.85 -4.98 -0.20
N ALA A 107 13.90 -4.08 -0.46
CA ALA A 107 12.82 -4.30 -1.42
C ALA A 107 13.37 -4.56 -2.84
N LEU A 108 14.38 -3.81 -3.27
CA LEU A 108 15.05 -4.01 -4.56
C LEU A 108 15.95 -5.27 -4.59
N THR A 109 16.43 -5.72 -3.43
CA THR A 109 17.21 -6.96 -3.32
C THR A 109 16.36 -8.16 -3.67
N ILE A 110 15.12 -8.20 -3.16
CA ILE A 110 14.15 -9.25 -3.44
C ILE A 110 13.77 -9.24 -4.93
N SER A 111 13.69 -8.06 -5.54
CA SER A 111 13.39 -7.90 -6.98
C SER A 111 14.58 -8.19 -7.91
N GLY A 112 15.72 -8.65 -7.39
CA GLY A 112 16.88 -9.04 -8.21
C GLY A 112 17.67 -7.89 -8.84
N VAL A 113 17.47 -6.65 -8.41
CA VAL A 113 18.17 -5.47 -8.94
C VAL A 113 19.64 -5.49 -8.54
N SER A 114 20.56 -5.07 -9.42
CA SER A 114 21.99 -5.04 -9.16
C SER A 114 22.36 -4.15 -7.96
N LYS A 115 23.45 -4.49 -7.24
CA LYS A 115 23.88 -3.76 -6.04
C LYS A 115 24.12 -2.27 -6.29
N SER A 116 24.72 -1.92 -7.43
CA SER A 116 24.98 -0.52 -7.80
C SER A 116 23.69 0.27 -7.98
N GLU A 117 22.76 -0.29 -8.72
CA GLU A 117 21.46 0.33 -9.02
C GLU A 117 20.58 0.43 -7.76
N ARG A 118 20.54 -0.62 -6.90
CA ARG A 118 19.83 -0.57 -5.62
C ARG A 118 20.30 0.58 -4.76
N ARG A 119 21.63 0.71 -4.61
CA ARG A 119 22.23 1.76 -3.78
C ARG A 119 21.90 3.16 -4.29
N LYS A 120 21.95 3.34 -5.62
CA LYS A 120 21.57 4.60 -6.27
C LYS A 120 20.13 4.96 -5.99
N ARG A 121 19.18 4.05 -6.29
CA ARG A 121 17.74 4.28 -6.07
C ARG A 121 17.40 4.48 -4.60
N ALA A 122 18.01 3.72 -3.69
CA ALA A 122 17.77 3.86 -2.27
C ALA A 122 18.25 5.23 -1.74
N LYS A 123 19.39 5.71 -2.23
CA LYS A 123 19.88 7.05 -1.91
C LYS A 123 18.90 8.13 -2.41
N GLU A 124 18.49 8.07 -3.67
CA GLU A 124 17.52 8.99 -4.25
C GLU A 124 16.17 8.98 -3.51
N ALA A 125 15.68 7.79 -3.09
CA ALA A 125 14.45 7.67 -2.32
C ALA A 125 14.57 8.31 -0.94
N LEU A 126 15.71 8.17 -0.26
CA LEU A 126 15.98 8.79 1.03
C LEU A 126 16.18 10.30 0.92
N GLU A 127 16.79 10.80 -0.16
CA GLU A 127 16.90 12.23 -0.43
C GLU A 127 15.51 12.88 -0.61
N LYS A 128 14.58 12.21 -1.31
CA LYS A 128 13.21 12.69 -1.50
C LYS A 128 12.42 12.87 -0.20
N VAL A 129 12.75 12.10 0.84
CA VAL A 129 12.12 12.22 2.17
C VAL A 129 12.98 13.03 3.16
N GLY A 130 13.99 13.74 2.69
CA GLY A 130 14.87 14.60 3.49
C GLY A 130 15.83 13.86 4.42
N LEU A 131 16.32 12.67 4.02
CA LEU A 131 17.22 11.82 4.80
C LEU A 131 18.50 11.45 4.06
N GLY A 132 18.90 12.22 3.04
CA GLY A 132 20.08 11.96 2.23
C GLY A 132 21.43 11.96 2.99
N ASP A 133 21.49 12.65 4.13
CA ASP A 133 22.63 12.72 5.03
C ASP A 133 22.65 11.63 6.13
N GLN A 134 21.57 10.82 6.22
CA GLN A 134 21.36 9.84 7.30
C GLN A 134 21.62 8.38 6.87
N LEU A 135 22.14 8.14 5.67
CA LEU A 135 22.22 6.82 4.99
C LEU A 135 22.83 5.71 5.84
N HIS A 136 23.85 6.05 6.64
CA HIS A 136 24.64 5.09 7.41
C HIS A 136 24.18 4.91 8.85
N LYS A 137 23.22 5.71 9.32
CA LYS A 137 22.61 5.53 10.64
C LYS A 137 21.79 4.26 10.70
N LYS A 138 21.61 3.76 11.92
CA LYS A 138 20.69 2.64 12.23
C LYS A 138 19.39 3.20 12.83
N PRO A 139 18.28 2.45 12.81
CA PRO A 139 16.99 2.87 13.36
C PRO A 139 17.06 3.39 14.80
N ASN A 140 17.87 2.78 15.67
CA ASN A 140 18.06 3.22 17.04
C ASN A 140 18.79 4.57 17.22
N GLN A 141 19.29 5.16 16.15
CA GLN A 141 19.94 6.47 16.10
C GLN A 141 19.00 7.53 15.47
N MET A 142 17.74 7.21 15.23
CA MET A 142 16.77 8.02 14.51
C MET A 142 15.59 8.38 15.41
N SER A 143 14.97 9.54 15.17
CA SER A 143 13.67 9.86 15.77
C SER A 143 12.54 9.03 15.13
N GLY A 144 11.38 8.97 15.81
CA GLY A 144 10.18 8.30 15.28
C GLY A 144 9.80 8.77 13.86
N GLY A 145 9.75 10.08 13.67
CA GLY A 145 9.44 10.66 12.36
C GLY A 145 10.50 10.40 11.29
N GLN A 146 11.78 10.34 11.66
CA GLN A 146 12.82 9.94 10.74
C GLN A 146 12.66 8.47 10.34
N MET A 147 12.37 7.57 11.30
CA MET A 147 12.08 6.15 11.02
C MET A 147 10.87 5.98 10.11
N GLN A 148 9.82 6.78 10.30
CA GLN A 148 8.64 6.75 9.44
C GLN A 148 8.97 7.21 8.02
N ARG A 149 9.77 8.25 7.85
CA ARG A 149 10.24 8.67 6.52
C ARG A 149 11.12 7.61 5.84
N VAL A 150 11.92 6.86 6.58
CA VAL A 150 12.63 5.67 6.03
C VAL A 150 11.65 4.61 5.56
N ALA A 151 10.59 4.32 6.34
CA ALA A 151 9.55 3.36 5.96
C ALA A 151 8.81 3.81 4.68
N ILE A 152 8.54 5.11 4.53
CA ILE A 152 7.95 5.69 3.31
C ILE A 152 8.91 5.52 2.12
N ALA A 153 10.20 5.86 2.28
CA ALA A 153 11.19 5.70 1.21
C ALA A 153 11.30 4.23 0.77
N ARG A 154 11.28 3.28 1.72
CA ARG A 154 11.26 1.85 1.45
C ARG A 154 10.00 1.41 0.69
N ALA A 155 8.84 1.95 1.05
CA ALA A 155 7.59 1.63 0.38
C ALA A 155 7.55 2.12 -1.07
N LEU A 156 8.23 3.23 -1.37
CA LEU A 156 8.24 3.87 -2.69
C LEU A 156 9.33 3.37 -3.65
N ILE A 157 10.33 2.62 -3.16
CA ILE A 157 11.53 2.34 -3.94
C ILE A 157 11.29 1.50 -5.20
N ASN A 158 10.27 0.64 -5.18
CA ASN A 158 9.83 -0.14 -6.34
C ASN A 158 8.87 0.64 -7.25
N ASN A 159 8.63 1.93 -6.96
CA ASN A 159 7.68 2.78 -7.67
C ASN A 159 6.26 2.16 -7.78
N PRO A 160 5.64 1.75 -6.66
CA PRO A 160 4.32 1.12 -6.68
C PRO A 160 3.24 2.07 -7.17
N ASP A 161 2.13 1.53 -7.69
CA ASP A 161 0.95 2.32 -8.07
C ASP A 161 0.08 2.67 -6.86
N ILE A 162 0.12 1.81 -5.82
CA ILE A 162 -0.72 1.90 -4.63
C ILE A 162 0.16 1.96 -3.38
N LEU A 163 -0.09 2.93 -2.52
CA LEU A 163 0.53 3.07 -1.21
C LEU A 163 -0.50 2.81 -0.12
N LEU A 164 -0.26 1.81 0.71
CA LEU A 164 -1.11 1.42 1.83
C LEU A 164 -0.46 1.87 3.14
N ALA A 165 -1.14 2.70 3.92
CA ALA A 165 -0.63 3.27 5.15
C ALA A 165 -1.52 2.90 6.34
N ASP A 166 -1.02 2.06 7.25
CA ASP A 166 -1.70 1.65 8.46
C ASP A 166 -1.26 2.52 9.63
N GLU A 167 -2.13 3.46 10.05
CA GLU A 167 -1.89 4.41 11.15
C GLU A 167 -0.51 5.11 11.04
N PRO A 168 -0.16 5.74 9.89
CA PRO A 168 1.21 6.19 9.62
C PRO A 168 1.72 7.28 10.58
N THR A 169 0.83 7.92 11.32
CA THR A 169 1.15 8.98 12.28
C THR A 169 0.87 8.58 13.75
N GLY A 170 0.36 7.36 13.99
CA GLY A 170 -0.13 6.94 15.30
C GLY A 170 0.91 6.86 16.42
N ALA A 171 2.20 6.86 16.09
CA ALA A 171 3.32 6.85 17.05
C ALA A 171 4.15 8.16 17.03
N LEU A 172 3.64 9.23 16.38
CA LEU A 172 4.35 10.49 16.16
C LEU A 172 3.73 11.65 16.94
N ASP A 173 4.55 12.66 17.27
CA ASP A 173 4.08 13.94 17.72
C ASP A 173 3.37 14.73 16.61
N SER A 174 2.68 15.80 16.96
CA SER A 174 1.84 16.58 16.04
C SER A 174 2.65 17.20 14.90
N GLU A 175 3.83 17.76 15.18
CA GLU A 175 4.66 18.42 14.16
C GLU A 175 5.20 17.40 13.14
N THR A 176 5.70 16.30 13.64
CA THR A 176 6.20 15.20 12.81
C THR A 176 5.07 14.53 12.00
N SER A 177 3.86 14.43 12.58
CA SER A 177 2.68 13.92 11.88
C SER A 177 2.35 14.77 10.65
N ILE A 178 2.37 16.10 10.78
CA ILE A 178 2.17 17.04 9.67
C ILE A 178 3.19 16.79 8.55
N GLN A 179 4.47 16.65 8.88
CA GLN A 179 5.52 16.37 7.88
C GLN A 179 5.27 15.07 7.11
N VAL A 180 4.85 14.02 7.80
CA VAL A 180 4.51 12.72 7.17
C VAL A 180 3.29 12.88 6.28
N MET A 181 2.25 13.59 6.74
CA MET A 181 1.03 13.79 5.95
C MET A 181 1.26 14.63 4.70
N GLU A 182 2.13 15.65 4.75
CA GLU A 182 2.52 16.41 3.56
C GLU A 182 3.24 15.53 2.51
N ILE A 183 4.12 14.61 2.95
CA ILE A 183 4.76 13.66 2.04
C ILE A 183 3.71 12.74 1.40
N LEU A 184 2.77 12.19 2.17
CA LEU A 184 1.71 11.32 1.62
C LEU A 184 0.80 12.06 0.64
N LYS A 185 0.46 13.32 0.93
CA LYS A 185 -0.33 14.19 0.06
C LYS A 185 0.39 14.46 -1.28
N GLU A 186 1.69 14.70 -1.24
CA GLU A 186 2.48 14.89 -2.46
C GLU A 186 2.50 13.62 -3.32
N ILE A 187 2.68 12.44 -2.69
CA ILE A 187 2.66 11.14 -3.36
C ILE A 187 1.29 10.87 -4.01
N ALA A 188 0.20 11.30 -3.37
CA ALA A 188 -1.15 11.06 -3.87
C ALA A 188 -1.50 11.82 -5.16
N LYS A 189 -0.67 12.77 -5.60
CA LYS A 189 -0.83 13.43 -6.90
C LYS A 189 -0.64 12.46 -8.08
N ASP A 190 0.22 11.46 -7.90
CA ASP A 190 0.61 10.52 -8.95
C ASP A 190 0.24 9.07 -8.65
N LYS A 191 -0.24 8.78 -7.43
CA LYS A 191 -0.50 7.42 -6.95
C LYS A 191 -1.78 7.34 -6.12
N LEU A 192 -2.34 6.15 -6.03
CA LEU A 192 -3.40 5.87 -5.06
C LEU A 192 -2.79 5.69 -3.66
N VAL A 193 -3.14 6.57 -2.72
CA VAL A 193 -2.79 6.45 -1.31
C VAL A 193 -4.03 6.06 -0.52
N ILE A 194 -4.00 4.92 0.15
CA ILE A 194 -5.06 4.47 1.06
C ILE A 194 -4.49 4.44 2.47
N MET A 195 -4.96 5.34 3.30
CA MET A 195 -4.57 5.44 4.71
C MET A 195 -5.71 4.99 5.61
N VAL A 196 -5.43 4.12 6.55
CA VAL A 196 -6.35 3.87 7.66
C VAL A 196 -5.90 4.67 8.89
N THR A 197 -6.83 5.30 9.55
CA THR A 197 -6.53 6.10 10.74
C THR A 197 -7.75 6.22 11.66
N HIS A 198 -7.51 6.51 12.91
CA HIS A 198 -8.54 6.90 13.88
C HIS A 198 -8.55 8.42 14.15
N ASN A 199 -7.69 9.19 13.50
CA ASN A 199 -7.62 10.66 13.64
C ASN A 199 -8.42 11.35 12.53
N PRO A 200 -9.62 11.88 12.82
CA PRO A 200 -10.47 12.54 11.83
C PRO A 200 -9.90 13.87 11.38
N GLU A 201 -9.20 14.62 12.23
CA GLU A 201 -8.67 15.94 11.90
C GLU A 201 -7.62 15.84 10.79
N LEU A 202 -6.67 14.92 10.91
CA LEU A 202 -5.67 14.68 9.86
C LEU A 202 -6.32 14.15 8.57
N ALA A 203 -7.34 13.30 8.68
CA ALA A 203 -8.06 12.81 7.51
C ALA A 203 -8.77 13.96 6.77
N GLU A 204 -9.48 14.84 7.47
CA GLU A 204 -10.20 15.98 6.89
C GLU A 204 -9.26 17.02 6.28
N GLN A 205 -8.07 17.21 6.86
CA GLN A 205 -7.09 18.18 6.38
C GLN A 205 -6.35 17.72 5.11
N TYR A 206 -6.08 16.42 4.97
CA TYR A 206 -5.14 15.92 3.96
C TYR A 206 -5.77 15.01 2.90
N ALA A 207 -6.80 14.23 3.24
CA ALA A 207 -7.40 13.30 2.31
C ALA A 207 -8.32 14.02 1.31
N THR A 208 -8.34 13.53 0.07
CA THR A 208 -9.28 13.99 -0.97
C THR A 208 -10.62 13.27 -0.86
N ARG A 209 -10.64 12.10 -0.21
CA ARG A 209 -11.84 11.27 0.01
C ARG A 209 -11.78 10.61 1.37
N ILE A 210 -12.89 10.64 2.10
CA ILE A 210 -13.03 10.03 3.42
C ILE A 210 -14.08 8.94 3.36
N VAL A 211 -13.65 7.72 3.70
CA VAL A 211 -14.51 6.54 3.79
C VAL A 211 -14.65 6.14 5.25
N ARG A 212 -15.86 5.89 5.71
CA ARG A 212 -16.14 5.50 7.09
C ARG A 212 -16.51 4.02 7.15
N ILE A 213 -15.85 3.29 8.05
CA ILE A 213 -16.13 1.87 8.31
C ILE A 213 -16.56 1.68 9.77
N LYS A 214 -17.61 0.89 9.96
CA LYS A 214 -18.10 0.48 11.27
C LYS A 214 -18.54 -0.98 11.21
N ASP A 215 -18.11 -1.79 12.17
CA ASP A 215 -18.47 -3.20 12.31
C ASP A 215 -18.31 -4.00 11.00
N GLY A 216 -17.21 -3.76 10.29
CA GLY A 216 -16.89 -4.42 9.02
C GLY A 216 -17.69 -3.94 7.81
N GLN A 217 -18.49 -2.88 7.91
CA GLN A 217 -19.30 -2.34 6.81
C GLN A 217 -18.94 -0.88 6.53
N LEU A 218 -19.08 -0.47 5.26
CA LEU A 218 -18.98 0.94 4.89
C LEU A 218 -20.25 1.68 5.32
N THR A 219 -20.08 2.77 6.07
CA THR A 219 -21.17 3.59 6.58
C THR A 219 -21.23 4.99 5.98
N GLY A 220 -20.19 5.39 5.26
CA GLY A 220 -20.13 6.68 4.57
C GLY A 220 -18.96 6.75 3.62
N ASP A 221 -19.13 7.54 2.57
CA ASP A 221 -18.12 7.84 1.55
C ASP A 221 -18.35 9.27 1.09
N SER A 222 -17.37 10.15 1.24
CA SER A 222 -17.52 11.58 0.94
C SER A 222 -17.53 11.90 -0.55
N ASP A 223 -16.98 11.00 -1.39
CA ASP A 223 -16.88 11.18 -2.84
C ASP A 223 -16.88 9.81 -3.55
N PRO A 224 -18.03 9.09 -3.56
CA PRO A 224 -18.15 7.78 -4.17
C PRO A 224 -17.73 7.80 -5.65
N TYR A 225 -17.03 6.75 -6.08
CA TYR A 225 -16.60 6.59 -7.46
C TYR A 225 -17.15 5.31 -8.06
N GLU A 226 -17.91 5.46 -9.13
CA GLU A 226 -18.40 4.37 -9.96
C GLU A 226 -17.84 4.59 -11.37
N PRO A 227 -16.95 3.71 -11.85
CA PRO A 227 -16.42 3.82 -13.21
C PRO A 227 -17.51 3.54 -14.22
N ASP A 228 -17.62 4.36 -15.25
CA ASP A 228 -18.47 4.09 -16.39
C ASP A 228 -18.02 2.81 -17.10
N LYS A 229 -18.98 2.05 -17.65
CA LYS A 229 -18.71 0.76 -18.34
C LYS A 229 -17.72 0.89 -19.50
N GLU A 230 -17.52 2.08 -20.06
CA GLU A 230 -16.53 2.37 -21.09
C GLU A 230 -15.09 2.37 -20.56
N ASP A 231 -14.85 2.75 -19.31
CA ASP A 231 -13.52 2.75 -18.71
C ASP A 231 -13.06 1.33 -18.37
N GLU A 232 -13.98 0.44 -17.95
CA GLU A 232 -13.68 -0.98 -17.73
C GLU A 232 -13.16 -1.65 -19.02
N THR A 233 -13.69 -1.24 -20.18
CA THR A 233 -13.29 -1.80 -21.49
C THR A 233 -11.93 -1.28 -21.97
N LYS A 234 -11.57 -0.03 -21.63
CA LYS A 234 -10.27 0.56 -21.98
C LYS A 234 -9.14 -0.01 -21.12
N GLU A 235 -9.39 -0.24 -19.84
CA GLU A 235 -8.42 -0.85 -18.93
C GLU A 235 -8.15 -2.32 -19.23
N ALA A 236 -9.19 -3.11 -19.57
CA ALA A 236 -9.02 -4.50 -19.98
C ALA A 236 -8.12 -4.62 -21.22
N LYS A 237 -8.18 -3.64 -22.15
CA LYS A 237 -7.29 -3.58 -23.32
C LYS A 237 -5.85 -3.18 -22.97
N LYS A 238 -5.62 -2.30 -21.99
CA LYS A 238 -4.27 -1.97 -21.49
C LYS A 238 -3.60 -3.17 -20.82
N THR A 239 -4.34 -3.95 -20.04
CA THR A 239 -3.82 -5.14 -19.34
C THR A 239 -3.42 -6.25 -20.30
N ALA A 240 -4.10 -6.40 -21.42
CA ALA A 240 -3.73 -7.38 -22.46
C ALA A 240 -2.35 -7.09 -23.10
N CYS A 241 -1.89 -5.84 -23.10
CA CYS A 241 -0.56 -5.47 -23.62
C CYS A 241 0.60 -5.77 -22.65
N PHE A 242 0.34 -5.96 -21.35
CA PHE A 242 1.39 -6.22 -20.35
C PHE A 242 1.77 -7.70 -20.20
N HIS A 243 1.06 -8.62 -20.86
CA HIS A 243 1.31 -10.07 -20.78
C HIS A 243 2.32 -10.61 -21.82
N VAL A 244 3.03 -9.75 -22.54
CA VAL A 244 4.08 -10.18 -23.48
C VAL A 244 5.44 -9.68 -22.97
N ILE A 245 5.99 -10.37 -21.97
CA ILE A 245 7.44 -10.39 -21.75
C ILE A 245 7.97 -11.58 -22.56
N PRO A 246 8.76 -11.39 -23.62
CA PRO A 246 9.39 -12.51 -24.30
C PRO A 246 10.42 -13.13 -23.38
N ASP A 247 10.27 -14.44 -23.14
CA ASP A 247 11.24 -15.31 -22.48
C ASP A 247 12.54 -15.34 -23.32
N SER A 248 13.47 -14.44 -23.05
CA SER A 248 14.80 -14.49 -23.65
C SER A 248 15.59 -15.60 -22.95
N ARG A 249 15.40 -16.83 -23.43
CA ARG A 249 16.29 -17.96 -23.14
C ARG A 249 17.66 -17.63 -23.69
N VAL A 250 18.61 -17.45 -22.79
CA VAL A 250 20.03 -17.48 -23.10
C VAL A 250 20.37 -18.86 -23.61
N THR A 251 20.60 -19.00 -24.90
CA THR A 251 21.28 -20.17 -25.47
C THR A 251 22.74 -20.08 -25.10
N VAL A 252 23.19 -20.95 -24.22
CA VAL A 252 24.61 -21.28 -24.06
C VAL A 252 24.96 -22.17 -25.24
N SER A 253 25.79 -21.70 -26.15
CA SER A 253 26.50 -22.51 -27.13
C SER A 253 27.92 -22.72 -26.68
N GLU A 254 28.31 -23.98 -26.75
CA GLU A 254 29.61 -24.66 -26.59
C GLU A 254 30.89 -23.81 -26.68
#